data_41961d2083d637da1eaa66d7492de2dc
#
_entry.id   41961d2083d637da1eaa66d7492de2dc
#
_cell.length_a   1.000
_cell.length_b   1.000
_cell.length_c   1.000
_cell.angle_alpha   90.00
_cell.angle_beta   90.00
_cell.angle_gamma   90.00
#
_symmetry.space_group_name_H-M   'P 1'
#
loop_
_entity.id
_entity.type
_entity.pdbx_description
1 polymer ?
#
loop_
_entity_poly.entity_id
_entity_poly.type
_entity_poly.pdbx_seq_one_letter_code
_entity_poly.pdbx_strand_id
1 'polypeptide(L)'
;RPSFSYQSNDPLSTTQGWQFGQSGYSRTENFNDGLRHGYNLRTSAVYRAKLGKDGRTITLDGNVNYSDNTNNSNSFSNVLPISSVRPDGADGPWGWDTTGYTRLRYLRNLAPSNSYGLRGQFTYTEPVAKYAQVSVQYRIRYDYQERDKRSFITGPDYSVAGLLPDGALSNSYKSGYLTQ
;
A
#
# COMPACT_ATOMS: atom_id res chain seq x y z
N ARG A 1 6.68 15.71 -20.35
CA ARG A 1 7.83 15.51 -19.45
C ARG A 1 7.70 14.16 -18.76
N PRO A 2 8.58 13.20 -19.00
CA PRO A 2 8.62 11.96 -18.25
C PRO A 2 9.33 12.19 -16.90
N SER A 3 8.86 11.52 -15.86
CA SER A 3 9.54 11.37 -14.58
C SER A 3 9.48 9.92 -14.13
N PHE A 4 10.59 9.45 -13.61
CA PHE A 4 10.72 8.11 -13.05
C PHE A 4 11.25 8.21 -11.63
N SER A 5 10.68 7.46 -10.72
CA SER A 5 11.20 7.32 -9.36
C SER A 5 11.18 5.85 -8.94
N TYR A 6 12.23 5.46 -8.26
CA TYR A 6 12.36 4.16 -7.61
C TYR A 6 12.56 4.38 -6.13
N GLN A 7 11.91 3.57 -5.32
CA GLN A 7 12.04 3.58 -3.88
C GLN A 7 12.26 2.15 -3.38
N SER A 8 13.24 1.98 -2.52
CA SER A 8 13.46 0.75 -1.75
C SER A 8 13.63 1.12 -0.29
N ASN A 9 12.99 0.35 0.58
CA ASN A 9 13.07 0.54 2.03
C ASN A 9 12.88 -0.80 2.73
N ASP A 10 13.75 -1.08 3.69
CA ASP A 10 13.77 -2.30 4.48
C ASP A 10 13.46 -1.95 5.94
N PRO A 11 12.18 -1.76 6.29
CA PRO A 11 11.80 -1.44 7.66
C PRO A 11 11.98 -2.64 8.58
N LEU A 12 12.70 -2.43 9.66
CA LEU A 12 12.85 -3.37 10.76
C LEU A 12 12.20 -2.78 12.01
N SER A 13 11.34 -3.53 12.66
CA SER A 13 10.64 -3.10 13.86
C SER A 13 10.56 -4.23 14.88
N THR A 14 10.97 -3.94 16.10
CA THR A 14 10.81 -4.84 17.23
C THR A 14 10.00 -4.13 18.31
N THR A 15 8.96 -4.78 18.80
CA THR A 15 8.12 -4.25 19.87
C THR A 15 7.98 -5.30 20.95
N GLN A 16 8.29 -4.92 22.18
CA GLN A 16 8.02 -5.72 23.38
C GLN A 16 7.09 -4.92 24.27
N GLY A 17 6.06 -5.58 24.78
CA GLY A 17 5.06 -4.93 25.58
C GLY A 17 4.48 -5.86 26.65
N TRP A 18 3.99 -5.24 27.70
CA TRP A 18 3.28 -5.90 28.78
C TRP A 18 1.86 -5.34 28.84
N GLN A 19 0.89 -6.21 28.90
CA GLN A 19 -0.51 -5.83 29.06
C GLN A 19 -1.02 -6.34 30.38
N PHE A 20 -1.61 -5.44 31.16
CA PHE A 20 -2.19 -5.72 32.45
C PHE A 20 -3.71 -5.56 32.37
N GLY A 21 -4.47 -6.59 32.68
CA GLY A 21 -5.92 -6.58 32.66
C GLY A 21 -6.52 -7.16 33.94
N GLN A 22 -7.82 -6.98 34.11
CA GLN A 22 -8.53 -7.54 35.27
C GLN A 22 -8.54 -9.08 35.28
N SER A 23 -8.43 -9.71 34.12
CA SER A 23 -8.48 -11.14 33.93
C SER A 23 -7.11 -11.82 33.76
N GLY A 24 -6.03 -11.06 33.87
CA GLY A 24 -4.68 -11.59 33.74
C GLY A 24 -3.70 -10.61 33.09
N TYR A 25 -2.50 -11.11 32.92
CA TYR A 25 -1.39 -10.35 32.36
C TYR A 25 -0.93 -11.05 31.06
N SER A 26 -0.45 -10.31 30.09
CA SER A 26 0.17 -10.89 28.90
C SER A 26 1.44 -10.16 28.54
N ARG A 27 2.41 -10.90 28.03
CA ARG A 27 3.61 -10.35 27.40
C ARG A 27 3.48 -10.54 25.89
N THR A 28 3.75 -9.50 25.16
CA THR A 28 3.73 -9.52 23.71
C THR A 28 5.11 -9.17 23.18
N GLU A 29 5.64 -10.01 22.31
CA GLU A 29 6.83 -9.76 21.54
C GLU A 29 6.45 -9.79 20.07
N ASN A 30 6.68 -8.70 19.37
CA ASN A 30 6.45 -8.62 17.95
C ASN A 30 7.76 -8.22 17.25
N PHE A 31 8.05 -8.93 16.21
CA PHE A 31 9.12 -8.63 15.29
C PHE A 31 8.52 -8.48 13.90
N ASN A 32 8.93 -7.47 13.18
CA ASN A 32 8.49 -7.24 11.82
C ASN A 32 9.68 -6.80 10.98
N ASP A 33 9.94 -7.56 9.94
CA ASP A 33 10.96 -7.32 8.93
C ASP A 33 10.27 -7.16 7.59
N GLY A 34 10.53 -6.09 6.89
CA GLY A 34 9.86 -5.78 5.64
C GLY A 34 10.82 -5.46 4.52
N LEU A 35 10.43 -5.78 3.31
CA LEU A 35 11.05 -5.32 2.08
C LEU A 35 9.99 -4.61 1.25
N ARG A 36 10.19 -3.31 1.08
CA ARG A 36 9.33 -2.48 0.23
C ARG A 36 10.14 -1.97 -0.93
N HIS A 37 9.70 -2.26 -2.12
CA HIS A 37 10.27 -1.66 -3.31
C HIS A 37 9.14 -1.28 -4.27
N GLY A 38 9.37 -0.21 -4.97
CA GLY A 38 8.38 0.27 -5.93
C GLY A 38 8.98 1.25 -6.91
N TYR A 39 8.34 1.35 -8.04
CA TYR A 39 8.66 2.34 -9.04
C TYR A 39 7.40 3.04 -9.52
N ASN A 40 7.58 4.32 -9.82
CA ASN A 40 6.54 5.16 -10.36
C ASN A 40 7.05 5.78 -11.66
N LEU A 41 6.25 5.66 -12.70
CA LEU A 41 6.44 6.32 -13.96
C LEU A 41 5.31 7.30 -14.18
N ARG A 42 5.66 8.55 -14.44
CA ARG A 42 4.68 9.57 -14.81
C ARG A 42 5.14 10.26 -16.08
N THR A 43 4.24 10.38 -17.02
CA THR A 43 4.49 11.05 -18.29
C THR A 43 3.35 12.00 -18.58
N SER A 44 3.68 13.22 -18.99
CA SER A 44 2.71 14.20 -19.47
C SER A 44 3.12 14.74 -20.81
N ALA A 45 2.14 14.93 -21.69
CA ALA A 45 2.31 15.54 -22.98
C ALA A 45 1.23 16.61 -23.20
N VAL A 46 1.63 17.73 -23.75
CA VAL A 46 0.73 18.82 -24.11
C VAL A 46 0.99 19.18 -25.56
N TYR A 47 -0.05 19.14 -26.36
CA TYR A 47 -0.04 19.60 -27.73
C TYR A 47 -0.95 20.82 -27.87
N ARG A 48 -0.44 21.88 -28.44
CA ARG A 48 -1.20 23.11 -28.73
C ARG A 48 -1.02 23.50 -30.17
N ALA A 49 -2.12 23.81 -30.84
CA ALA A 49 -2.12 24.29 -32.21
C ALA A 49 -3.04 25.50 -32.38
N LYS A 50 -2.59 26.44 -33.16
CA LYS A 50 -3.42 27.57 -33.65
C LYS A 50 -4.06 27.15 -34.98
N LEU A 51 -5.33 27.45 -35.16
CA LEU A 51 -6.11 27.03 -36.33
C LEU A 51 -6.50 28.28 -37.16
N GLY A 52 -5.62 28.72 -38.04
CA GLY A 52 -5.91 29.67 -39.11
C GLY A 52 -6.46 31.06 -38.70
N LYS A 53 -7.37 31.14 -37.75
CA LYS A 53 -7.96 32.36 -37.21
C LYS A 53 -7.29 32.77 -35.92
N ASP A 54 -6.97 34.03 -35.74
CA ASP A 54 -6.38 34.54 -34.51
C ASP A 54 -7.27 34.26 -33.30
N GLY A 55 -6.68 33.65 -32.27
CA GLY A 55 -7.39 33.24 -31.06
C GLY A 55 -8.06 31.85 -31.13
N ARG A 56 -8.16 31.22 -32.29
CA ARG A 56 -8.64 29.86 -32.43
C ARG A 56 -7.55 28.86 -32.06
N THR A 57 -7.78 28.06 -31.05
CA THR A 57 -6.78 27.12 -30.59
C THR A 57 -7.37 25.74 -30.22
N ILE A 58 -6.56 24.71 -30.42
CA ILE A 58 -6.77 23.38 -29.89
C ILE A 58 -5.66 23.09 -28.91
N THR A 59 -6.02 22.55 -27.75
CA THR A 59 -5.10 22.02 -26.77
C THR A 59 -5.48 20.58 -26.45
N LEU A 60 -4.50 19.69 -26.53
CA LEU A 60 -4.59 18.29 -26.10
C LEU A 60 -3.61 18.13 -24.95
N ASP A 61 -4.12 17.75 -23.78
CA ASP A 61 -3.31 17.40 -22.62
C ASP A 61 -3.48 15.90 -22.35
N GLY A 62 -2.38 15.20 -22.18
CA GLY A 62 -2.36 13.80 -21.82
C GLY A 62 -1.44 13.56 -20.61
N ASN A 63 -1.88 12.75 -19.67
CA ASN A 63 -1.10 12.31 -18.53
C ASN A 63 -1.27 10.82 -18.31
N VAL A 64 -0.15 10.12 -18.13
CA VAL A 64 -0.08 8.69 -17.81
C VAL A 64 0.69 8.53 -16.53
N ASN A 65 0.11 7.81 -15.58
CA ASN A 65 0.80 7.39 -14.36
C ASN A 65 0.80 5.87 -14.31
N TYR A 66 1.92 5.29 -13.97
CA TYR A 66 2.05 3.88 -13.64
C TYR A 66 2.79 3.74 -12.33
N SER A 67 2.30 2.91 -11.44
CA SER A 67 2.93 2.62 -10.17
C SER A 67 2.86 1.12 -9.91
N ASP A 68 4.00 0.53 -9.60
CA ASP A 68 4.14 -0.84 -9.15
C ASP A 68 4.86 -0.81 -7.81
N ASN A 69 4.24 -1.40 -6.80
CA ASN A 69 4.78 -1.45 -5.45
C ASN A 69 4.63 -2.86 -4.91
N THR A 70 5.69 -3.38 -4.36
CA THR A 70 5.70 -4.64 -3.63
C THR A 70 6.05 -4.37 -2.18
N ASN A 71 5.21 -4.87 -1.28
CA ASN A 71 5.42 -4.79 0.15
C ASN A 71 5.39 -6.21 0.72
N ASN A 72 6.56 -6.78 0.90
CA ASN A 72 6.73 -8.09 1.53
C ASN A 72 7.15 -7.88 2.97
N SER A 73 6.56 -8.63 3.89
CA SER A 73 6.95 -8.56 5.30
C SER A 73 6.92 -9.93 5.95
N ASN A 74 7.89 -10.17 6.80
CA ASN A 74 7.92 -11.25 7.74
C ASN A 74 7.55 -10.70 9.11
N SER A 75 6.62 -11.31 9.79
CA SER A 75 6.24 -10.91 11.14
C SER A 75 6.22 -12.12 12.07
N PHE A 76 6.77 -11.90 13.22
CA PHE A 76 6.71 -12.83 14.33
C PHE A 76 5.89 -12.19 15.44
N SER A 77 5.01 -12.95 16.00
CA SER A 77 4.25 -12.56 17.20
C SER A 77 4.28 -13.68 18.21
N ASN A 78 4.69 -13.35 19.39
CA ASN A 78 4.65 -14.21 20.55
C ASN A 78 3.77 -13.57 21.61
N VAL A 79 2.70 -14.25 21.99
CA VAL A 79 1.83 -13.82 23.07
C VAL A 79 1.87 -14.88 24.16
N LEU A 80 2.40 -14.50 25.29
CA LEU A 80 2.40 -15.30 26.52
C LEU A 80 1.21 -14.83 27.38
N PRO A 81 0.08 -15.54 27.37
CA PRO A 81 -0.96 -15.31 28.35
C PRO A 81 -0.47 -15.81 29.69
N ILE A 82 -0.45 -14.95 30.68
CA ILE A 82 0.03 -15.26 32.01
C ILE A 82 -1.15 -15.35 32.93
N SER A 83 -1.11 -16.34 33.84
CA SER A 83 -2.18 -16.63 34.80
C SER A 83 -2.53 -15.41 35.66
N SER A 84 -3.74 -15.40 36.20
CA SER A 84 -4.30 -14.35 37.03
C SER A 84 -3.59 -14.13 38.38
N VAL A 85 -2.55 -14.91 38.67
CA VAL A 85 -1.80 -14.79 39.91
C VAL A 85 -0.46 -14.11 39.65
N ARG A 86 -0.26 -12.97 40.29
CA ARG A 86 1.04 -12.28 40.33
C ARG A 86 2.03 -13.16 41.08
N PRO A 87 3.15 -13.60 40.50
CA PRO A 87 4.17 -14.31 41.25
C PRO A 87 4.85 -13.34 42.22
N ASP A 88 4.77 -13.62 43.46
CA ASP A 88 5.51 -12.87 44.47
C ASP A 88 6.97 -13.28 44.47
N GLY A 89 7.86 -12.35 44.19
CA GLY A 89 9.26 -12.44 44.55
C GLY A 89 10.24 -12.90 43.49
N ALA A 90 9.99 -12.71 42.20
CA ALA A 90 10.95 -13.09 41.18
C ALA A 90 11.62 -11.91 40.51
N ASP A 91 12.86 -12.17 40.08
CA ASP A 91 13.74 -11.19 39.40
C ASP A 91 13.15 -10.69 38.08
N GLY A 92 13.16 -9.41 37.94
CA GLY A 92 12.55 -8.71 36.85
C GLY A 92 11.26 -8.03 37.29
N PRO A 93 10.62 -7.21 36.45
CA PRO A 93 9.41 -6.51 36.89
C PRO A 93 8.35 -7.47 37.47
N TRP A 94 8.49 -8.80 37.25
CA TRP A 94 7.56 -9.78 37.83
C TRP A 94 7.99 -11.21 37.44
N GLY A 95 8.84 -11.90 38.07
CA GLY A 95 9.29 -13.29 37.85
C GLY A 95 8.23 -14.28 37.39
N TRP A 96 7.94 -14.31 36.14
CA TRP A 96 6.78 -14.95 35.59
C TRP A 96 7.12 -16.37 35.10
N ASP A 97 6.35 -17.33 35.52
CA ASP A 97 6.41 -18.65 34.92
C ASP A 97 5.91 -18.57 33.48
N THR A 98 6.86 -18.63 32.56
CA THR A 98 6.60 -18.56 31.11
C THR A 98 6.42 -19.96 30.51
N THR A 99 6.32 -20.99 31.31
CA THR A 99 6.27 -22.40 30.88
C THR A 99 4.93 -22.83 30.30
N GLY A 100 3.88 -22.04 30.44
CA GLY A 100 2.55 -22.39 29.94
C GLY A 100 1.98 -21.45 28.89
N TYR A 101 1.67 -21.93 27.72
CA TYR A 101 0.88 -21.28 26.66
C TYR A 101 1.56 -20.17 25.88
N THR A 102 2.61 -20.50 25.17
CA THR A 102 3.19 -19.62 24.14
C THR A 102 2.39 -19.74 22.85
N ARG A 103 1.76 -18.66 22.43
CA ARG A 103 1.16 -18.56 21.09
C ARG A 103 2.18 -17.96 20.14
N LEU A 104 3.00 -18.81 19.55
CA LEU A 104 3.96 -18.42 18.52
C LEU A 104 3.24 -18.33 17.18
N ARG A 105 3.40 -17.23 16.50
CA ARG A 105 2.86 -17.04 15.16
C ARG A 105 3.89 -16.38 14.26
N TYR A 106 4.24 -17.09 13.21
CA TYR A 106 5.07 -16.58 12.13
C TYR A 106 4.20 -16.33 10.92
N LEU A 107 4.28 -15.13 10.37
CA LEU A 107 3.52 -14.74 9.21
C LEU A 107 4.47 -14.19 8.15
N ARG A 108 4.26 -14.63 6.91
CA ARG A 108 4.83 -13.99 5.74
C ARG A 108 3.72 -13.37 4.92
N ASN A 109 3.83 -12.08 4.68
CA ASN A 109 2.90 -11.33 3.85
C ASN A 109 3.59 -10.95 2.54
N LEU A 110 2.92 -11.24 1.43
CA LEU A 110 3.29 -10.81 0.10
C LEU A 110 2.17 -9.90 -0.40
N ALA A 111 2.49 -8.64 -0.67
CA ALA A 111 1.48 -7.66 -1.02
C ALA A 111 1.91 -6.81 -2.23
N PRO A 112 1.91 -7.39 -3.45
CA PRO A 112 2.06 -6.63 -4.66
C PRO A 112 0.85 -5.71 -4.91
N SER A 113 1.10 -4.55 -5.47
CA SER A 113 0.10 -3.55 -5.79
C SER A 113 0.47 -2.82 -7.06
N ASN A 114 -0.40 -2.86 -8.05
CA ASN A 114 -0.25 -2.17 -9.32
C ASN A 114 -1.35 -1.13 -9.49
N SER A 115 -1.00 0.01 -10.04
CA SER A 115 -1.97 1.01 -10.43
C SER A 115 -1.53 1.74 -11.70
N TYR A 116 -2.48 2.08 -12.53
CA TYR A 116 -2.25 2.99 -13.64
C TYR A 116 -3.42 3.94 -13.81
N GLY A 117 -3.09 5.15 -14.18
CA GLY A 117 -4.05 6.21 -14.45
C GLY A 117 -3.75 6.86 -15.79
N LEU A 118 -4.80 7.03 -16.56
CA LEU A 118 -4.77 7.77 -17.82
C LEU A 118 -5.68 8.98 -17.69
N ARG A 119 -5.19 10.15 -18.08
CA ARG A 119 -5.99 11.37 -18.15
C ARG A 119 -5.78 12.01 -19.49
N GLY A 120 -6.87 12.37 -20.13
CA GLY A 120 -6.89 13.12 -21.35
C GLY A 120 -7.77 14.35 -21.21
N GLN A 121 -7.35 15.47 -21.76
CA GLN A 121 -8.13 16.68 -21.84
C GLN A 121 -8.01 17.26 -23.22
N PHE A 122 -9.14 17.54 -23.83
CA PHE A 122 -9.27 18.28 -25.07
C PHE A 122 -9.89 19.63 -24.75
N THR A 123 -9.30 20.69 -25.27
CA THR A 123 -9.85 22.05 -25.16
C THR A 123 -9.85 22.68 -26.53
N TYR A 124 -10.99 23.15 -26.97
CA TYR A 124 -11.15 23.94 -28.17
C TYR A 124 -11.59 25.36 -27.80
N THR A 125 -10.94 26.36 -28.36
CA THR A 125 -11.28 27.77 -28.12
C THR A 125 -11.56 28.46 -29.47
N GLU A 126 -12.72 29.08 -29.56
CA GLU A 126 -13.18 29.86 -30.73
C GLU A 126 -13.40 31.32 -30.35
N PRO A 127 -12.73 32.26 -30.98
CA PRO A 127 -13.05 33.67 -30.84
C PRO A 127 -14.33 34.00 -31.64
N VAL A 128 -15.39 34.35 -30.93
CA VAL A 128 -16.71 34.68 -31.53
C VAL A 128 -16.90 36.15 -31.78
N ALA A 129 -16.16 37.03 -31.07
CA ALA A 129 -16.16 38.49 -31.29
C ALA A 129 -14.81 39.06 -30.87
N LYS A 130 -14.61 40.38 -31.15
CA LYS A 130 -13.36 41.09 -30.84
C LYS A 130 -12.90 40.96 -29.39
N TYR A 131 -13.87 40.82 -28.45
CA TYR A 131 -13.62 40.72 -27.01
C TYR A 131 -14.31 39.51 -26.38
N ALA A 132 -14.75 38.53 -27.20
CA ALA A 132 -15.47 37.34 -26.69
C ALA A 132 -14.91 36.08 -27.33
N GLN A 133 -14.70 35.07 -26.51
CA GLN A 133 -14.32 33.72 -26.92
C GLN A 133 -15.16 32.67 -26.22
N VAL A 134 -15.36 31.55 -26.89
CA VAL A 134 -16.04 30.35 -26.34
C VAL A 134 -15.02 29.23 -26.28
N SER A 135 -14.98 28.56 -25.15
CA SER A 135 -14.14 27.37 -24.97
C SER A 135 -14.99 26.15 -24.64
N VAL A 136 -14.73 25.07 -25.35
CA VAL A 136 -15.30 23.76 -25.07
C VAL A 136 -14.19 22.86 -24.54
N GLN A 137 -14.46 22.24 -23.43
CA GLN A 137 -13.51 21.35 -22.77
C GLN A 137 -14.12 19.99 -22.53
N TYR A 138 -13.40 18.95 -22.91
CA TYR A 138 -13.76 17.56 -22.62
C TYR A 138 -12.61 16.91 -21.87
N ARG A 139 -12.94 16.20 -20.80
CA ARG A 139 -11.98 15.46 -19.96
C ARG A 139 -12.39 14.02 -19.90
N ILE A 140 -11.40 13.15 -19.94
CA ILE A 140 -11.55 11.71 -19.70
C ILE A 140 -10.48 11.27 -18.71
N ARG A 141 -10.89 10.44 -17.78
CA ARG A 141 -9.97 9.85 -16.80
C ARG A 141 -10.32 8.39 -16.62
N TYR A 142 -9.30 7.55 -16.69
CA TYR A 142 -9.38 6.15 -16.35
C TYR A 142 -8.35 5.84 -15.28
N ASP A 143 -8.78 5.26 -14.18
CA ASP A 143 -7.91 4.80 -13.09
C ASP A 143 -8.18 3.31 -12.87
N TYR A 144 -7.09 2.55 -12.75
CA TYR A 144 -7.11 1.13 -12.41
C TYR A 144 -6.19 0.89 -11.25
N GLN A 145 -6.62 0.03 -10.34
CA GLN A 145 -5.84 -0.41 -9.20
C GLN A 145 -6.07 -1.89 -8.94
N GLU A 146 -4.98 -2.60 -8.73
CA GLU A 146 -4.97 -3.99 -8.31
C GLU A 146 -4.08 -4.13 -7.09
N ARG A 147 -4.57 -4.83 -6.08
CA ARG A 147 -3.83 -5.22 -4.88
C ARG A 147 -4.12 -6.67 -4.59
N ASP A 148 -3.07 -7.43 -4.32
CA ASP A 148 -3.17 -8.83 -3.97
C ASP A 148 -2.31 -9.08 -2.72
N LYS A 149 -2.96 -9.16 -1.57
CA LYS A 149 -2.30 -9.51 -0.31
C LYS A 149 -2.48 -10.98 -0.05
N ARG A 150 -1.38 -11.72 0.00
CA ARG A 150 -1.32 -13.11 0.40
C ARG A 150 -0.56 -13.22 1.71
N SER A 151 -1.20 -13.80 2.70
CA SER A 151 -0.62 -14.03 4.02
C SER A 151 -0.49 -15.53 4.26
N PHE A 152 0.66 -15.95 4.73
CA PHE A 152 0.99 -17.33 4.99
C PHE A 152 1.35 -17.49 6.47
N ILE A 153 0.79 -18.51 7.11
CA ILE A 153 1.25 -18.96 8.42
C ILE A 153 2.43 -19.89 8.17
N THR A 154 3.59 -19.51 8.64
CA THR A 154 4.86 -20.17 8.31
C THR A 154 5.55 -20.72 9.56
N GLY A 155 6.65 -21.40 9.37
CA GLY A 155 7.63 -21.69 10.43
C GLY A 155 8.61 -20.53 10.66
N PRO A 156 9.61 -20.72 11.52
CA PRO A 156 10.62 -19.70 11.86
C PRO A 156 11.49 -19.25 10.69
N ASP A 157 11.56 -20.04 9.63
CA ASP A 157 12.31 -19.77 8.39
C ASP A 157 11.54 -18.90 7.41
N TYR A 158 10.27 -18.58 7.70
CA TYR A 158 9.35 -17.84 6.81
C TYR A 158 9.23 -18.43 5.40
N SER A 159 9.51 -19.73 5.24
CA SER A 159 9.36 -20.40 3.96
C SER A 159 7.89 -20.56 3.60
N VAL A 160 7.52 -20.26 2.35
CA VAL A 160 6.17 -20.42 1.81
C VAL A 160 6.03 -21.62 0.88
N ALA A 161 7.11 -22.41 0.71
CA ALA A 161 7.12 -23.56 -0.20
C ALA A 161 6.06 -24.59 0.22
N GLY A 162 5.14 -24.90 -0.67
CA GLY A 162 4.06 -25.87 -0.41
C GLY A 162 2.93 -25.38 0.48
N LEU A 163 2.95 -24.12 0.95
CA LEU A 163 1.88 -23.55 1.77
C LEU A 163 0.82 -22.87 0.88
N LEU A 164 -0.41 -22.99 1.31
CA LEU A 164 -1.52 -22.22 0.76
C LEU A 164 -1.70 -20.91 1.54
N PRO A 165 -2.09 -19.81 0.88
CA PRO A 165 -2.41 -18.56 1.57
C PRO A 165 -3.57 -18.77 2.56
N ASP A 166 -3.46 -18.17 3.73
CA ASP A 166 -4.55 -18.14 4.70
C ASP A 166 -5.69 -17.26 4.18
N GLY A 167 -6.86 -17.84 3.96
CA GLY A 167 -8.01 -17.15 3.36
C GLY A 167 -8.59 -16.03 4.23
N ALA A 168 -8.44 -16.11 5.55
CA ALA A 168 -8.92 -15.07 6.47
C ALA A 168 -7.99 -13.85 6.54
N LEU A 169 -6.70 -14.05 6.24
CA LEU A 169 -5.67 -13.01 6.30
C LEU A 169 -5.30 -12.46 4.92
N SER A 170 -5.71 -13.15 3.87
CA SER A 170 -5.43 -12.79 2.48
C SER A 170 -6.60 -12.01 1.88
N ASN A 171 -6.28 -11.04 1.04
CA ASN A 171 -7.28 -10.21 0.38
C ASN A 171 -6.80 -9.82 -1.01
N SER A 172 -7.67 -9.94 -1.99
CA SER A 172 -7.43 -9.49 -3.37
C SER A 172 -8.49 -8.46 -3.76
N TYR A 173 -8.03 -7.39 -4.36
CA TYR A 173 -8.88 -6.28 -4.77
C TYR A 173 -8.48 -5.78 -6.16
N LYS A 174 -9.47 -5.64 -7.03
CA LYS A 174 -9.33 -5.02 -8.35
C LYS A 174 -10.42 -3.98 -8.55
N SER A 175 -10.04 -2.82 -8.99
CA SER A 175 -10.97 -1.73 -9.28
C SER A 175 -10.52 -0.96 -10.52
N GLY A 176 -11.46 -0.66 -11.38
CA GLY A 176 -11.27 0.23 -12.51
C GLY A 176 -12.49 1.12 -12.66
N TYR A 177 -12.29 2.40 -12.89
CA TYR A 177 -13.38 3.32 -13.15
C TYR A 177 -13.00 4.36 -14.21
N LEU A 178 -13.98 4.72 -15.00
CA LEU A 178 -13.91 5.74 -16.03
C LEU A 178 -14.78 6.91 -15.62
N THR A 179 -14.24 8.12 -15.70
CA THR A 179 -14.97 9.38 -15.50
C THR A 179 -14.83 10.27 -16.73
N GLN A 180 -15.90 10.96 -17.07
CA GLN A 180 -15.98 11.93 -18.17
C GLN A 180 -16.40 13.28 -17.65
#